data_d76566973f4d4eb80c30a07f95cdfba3
#
_entry.id   d76566973f4d4eb80c30a07f95cdfba3
#
_cell.length_a   1.000
_cell.length_b   1.000
_cell.length_c   1.000
_cell.angle_alpha   90.00
_cell.angle_beta   90.00
_cell.angle_gamma   90.00
#
_symmetry.space_group_name_H-M   'P 1'
#
loop_
_entity.id
_entity.type
_entity.pdbx_description
1 polymer ?
#
loop_
_entity_poly.entity_id
_entity_poly.type
_entity_poly.pdbx_seq_one_letter_code
_entity_poly.pdbx_strand_id
1 'polypeptide(L)'
;MRHIRLLPLFIFIALCLLPTNSNASATLPKLDLTVLDSCIAVKRQTNARYEQRLANMKQQLSYAKKDHAKRSRLLYELYQSYSSYQFDSALVYIKKCQEEAEESHDAHQMEKIQLNKALLLAYGGFYNNAEEIIKSVDYNRLPDDLRYDYAIAAYWTYVFWSAFTMDNEFSKSMDSLRTRYLDIAIQYSQKGSANWYYLMGEKSYFMEEDPAKTVTWYLEVLRRERTYGRLMSQAAFAAARSYKMMHNDLKYGQYLILSAKSDLLGPVKE
;
A
#
# COMPACT_ATOMS: atom_id res chain seq x y z
N MET A 1 11.22 -8.43 -30.25
CA MET A 1 9.75 -8.29 -30.12
C MET A 1 9.50 -7.19 -29.08
N ARG A 2 8.78 -6.13 -29.45
CA ARG A 2 8.50 -5.01 -28.52
C ARG A 2 7.46 -5.47 -27.53
N HIS A 3 7.86 -5.72 -26.29
CA HIS A 3 6.92 -5.88 -25.19
C HIS A 3 6.16 -4.58 -24.99
N ILE A 4 4.89 -4.57 -25.36
CA ILE A 4 3.97 -3.51 -24.99
C ILE A 4 3.88 -3.57 -23.47
N ARG A 5 4.63 -2.67 -22.80
CA ARG A 5 4.42 -2.40 -21.37
C ARG A 5 3.01 -1.81 -21.26
N LEU A 6 2.04 -2.69 -20.97
CA LEU A 6 0.73 -2.20 -20.54
C LEU A 6 0.98 -1.37 -19.30
N LEU A 7 0.90 -0.05 -19.46
CA LEU A 7 0.79 0.88 -18.33
C LEU A 7 -0.25 0.29 -17.38
N PRO A 8 0.07 0.15 -16.11
CA PRO A 8 -0.98 0.03 -15.12
C PRO A 8 -1.71 1.37 -15.18
N LEU A 9 -2.81 1.42 -15.91
CA LEU A 9 -3.81 2.45 -15.74
C LEU A 9 -4.31 2.24 -14.32
N PHE A 10 -3.56 2.77 -13.35
CA PHE A 10 -4.08 3.02 -12.03
C PHE A 10 -5.19 4.06 -12.23
N ILE A 11 -6.34 3.55 -12.60
CA ILE A 11 -7.56 4.23 -12.24
C ILE A 11 -7.48 4.27 -10.73
N PHE A 12 -7.07 5.43 -10.23
CA PHE A 12 -7.26 5.84 -8.86
C PHE A 12 -8.77 5.88 -8.64
N ILE A 13 -9.37 4.69 -8.58
CA ILE A 13 -10.63 4.55 -7.92
C ILE A 13 -10.24 4.63 -6.45
N ALA A 14 -10.21 5.88 -5.96
CA ALA A 14 -10.25 6.18 -4.54
C ALA A 14 -11.57 5.58 -4.04
N LEU A 15 -11.56 4.29 -3.74
CA LEU A 15 -12.70 3.57 -3.23
C LEU A 15 -12.46 3.18 -1.78
N CYS A 16 -13.22 3.83 -0.95
CA CYS A 16 -13.27 3.77 0.49
C CYS A 16 -14.14 2.64 1.00
N LEU A 17 -13.71 2.05 2.07
CA LEU A 17 -14.43 1.68 3.29
C LEU A 17 -15.32 0.46 3.34
N LEU A 18 -15.04 -0.41 4.33
CA LEU A 18 -16.00 -0.99 5.28
C LEU A 18 -15.35 -1.84 6.37
N PRO A 19 -15.66 -1.66 7.67
CA PRO A 19 -15.40 -2.69 8.66
C PRO A 19 -16.59 -3.65 8.71
N THR A 20 -16.42 -4.81 8.16
CA THR A 20 -17.14 -5.99 8.61
C THR A 20 -16.08 -6.99 9.00
N ASN A 21 -16.17 -7.59 10.18
CA ASN A 21 -15.49 -8.82 10.56
C ASN A 21 -15.93 -9.97 9.62
N SER A 22 -15.78 -9.79 8.33
CA SER A 22 -15.97 -10.86 7.37
C SER A 22 -14.63 -11.56 7.26
N ASN A 23 -14.51 -12.72 7.88
CA ASN A 23 -13.46 -13.66 7.55
C ASN A 23 -13.49 -13.85 6.04
N ALA A 24 -12.59 -13.19 5.33
CA ALA A 24 -12.47 -13.34 3.90
C ALA A 24 -11.96 -14.75 3.63
N SER A 25 -12.89 -15.63 3.32
CA SER A 25 -12.50 -16.88 2.67
C SER A 25 -11.96 -16.49 1.29
N ALA A 26 -10.73 -16.87 1.00
CA ALA A 26 -10.09 -16.63 -0.30
C ALA A 26 -10.68 -17.53 -1.41
N THR A 27 -11.98 -17.83 -1.35
CA THR A 27 -12.69 -18.48 -2.44
C THR A 27 -12.77 -17.50 -3.60
N LEU A 28 -12.22 -17.89 -4.75
CA LEU A 28 -12.30 -17.08 -5.96
C LEU A 28 -13.77 -16.85 -6.33
N PRO A 29 -14.17 -15.59 -6.58
CA PRO A 29 -15.52 -15.30 -7.03
C PRO A 29 -15.76 -15.96 -8.40
N LYS A 30 -17.01 -16.27 -8.69
CA LYS A 30 -17.40 -16.53 -10.08
C LYS A 30 -17.10 -15.29 -10.92
N LEU A 31 -16.94 -15.47 -12.23
CA LEU A 31 -16.80 -14.35 -13.17
C LEU A 31 -18.17 -13.67 -13.33
N ASP A 32 -18.57 -12.94 -12.30
CA ASP A 32 -19.87 -12.28 -12.17
C ASP A 32 -19.67 -10.90 -11.55
N LEU A 33 -19.95 -9.86 -12.30
CA LEU A 33 -19.79 -8.47 -11.88
C LEU A 33 -20.88 -8.02 -10.89
N THR A 34 -22.01 -8.74 -10.80
CA THR A 34 -23.10 -8.39 -9.85
C THR A 34 -22.64 -8.43 -8.39
N VAL A 35 -21.58 -9.19 -8.11
CA VAL A 35 -20.89 -9.16 -6.80
C VAL A 35 -20.39 -7.76 -6.44
N LEU A 36 -19.90 -7.00 -7.41
CA LEU A 36 -19.39 -5.66 -7.18
C LEU A 36 -20.53 -4.66 -6.93
N ASP A 37 -21.67 -4.82 -7.60
CA ASP A 37 -22.86 -4.00 -7.33
C ASP A 37 -23.33 -4.12 -5.89
N SER A 38 -23.34 -5.34 -5.35
CA SER A 38 -23.64 -5.59 -3.93
C SER A 38 -22.63 -4.91 -3.01
N CYS A 39 -21.32 -4.96 -3.33
CA CYS A 39 -20.28 -4.28 -2.57
C CYS A 39 -20.44 -2.75 -2.62
N ILE A 40 -20.79 -2.19 -3.78
CA ILE A 40 -21.04 -0.76 -3.96
C ILE A 40 -22.26 -0.30 -3.15
N ALA A 41 -23.34 -1.09 -3.14
CA ALA A 41 -24.54 -0.78 -2.38
C ALA A 41 -24.26 -0.68 -0.87
N VAL A 42 -23.47 -1.59 -0.32
CA VAL A 42 -23.10 -1.61 1.09
C VAL A 42 -22.12 -0.48 1.44
N LYS A 43 -21.31 -0.01 0.48
CA LYS A 43 -20.27 0.99 0.68
C LYS A 43 -20.75 2.29 1.31
N ARG A 44 -21.92 2.82 0.92
CA ARG A 44 -22.46 4.08 1.46
C ARG A 44 -22.67 4.03 2.98
N GLN A 45 -23.23 2.93 3.47
CA GLN A 45 -23.51 2.76 4.90
C GLN A 45 -22.22 2.70 5.72
N THR A 46 -21.22 2.09 5.17
CA THR A 46 -19.95 1.87 5.89
C THR A 46 -19.07 3.10 5.82
N ASN A 47 -19.13 3.88 4.73
CA ASN A 47 -18.52 5.20 4.68
C ASN A 47 -19.04 6.06 5.84
N ALA A 48 -20.34 6.07 6.10
CA ALA A 48 -20.92 6.83 7.21
C ALA A 48 -20.38 6.39 8.58
N ARG A 49 -20.25 5.08 8.81
CA ARG A 49 -19.66 4.54 10.06
C ARG A 49 -18.21 4.92 10.21
N TYR A 50 -17.47 4.88 9.12
CA TYR A 50 -16.06 5.27 9.12
C TYR A 50 -15.86 6.75 9.43
N GLU A 51 -16.59 7.63 8.77
CA GLU A 51 -16.55 9.05 9.07
C GLU A 51 -16.93 9.34 10.55
N GLN A 52 -17.90 8.61 11.10
CA GLN A 52 -18.24 8.70 12.51
C GLN A 52 -17.07 8.29 13.41
N ARG A 53 -16.34 7.24 13.05
CA ARG A 53 -15.14 6.82 13.79
C ARG A 53 -14.04 7.88 13.72
N LEU A 54 -13.75 8.43 12.53
CA LEU A 54 -12.79 9.51 12.38
C LEU A 54 -13.18 10.75 13.20
N ALA A 55 -14.47 11.08 13.24
CA ALA A 55 -14.99 12.18 14.07
C ALA A 55 -14.72 11.91 15.57
N ASN A 56 -14.96 10.69 16.04
CA ASN A 56 -14.69 10.30 17.43
C ASN A 56 -13.19 10.39 17.76
N MET A 57 -12.30 9.95 16.84
CA MET A 57 -10.85 10.08 17.04
C MET A 57 -10.40 11.53 17.08
N LYS A 58 -10.93 12.40 16.22
CA LYS A 58 -10.68 13.86 16.26
C LYS A 58 -11.14 14.48 17.57
N GLN A 59 -12.28 14.06 18.09
CA GLN A 59 -12.78 14.50 19.37
C GLN A 59 -11.85 14.06 20.53
N GLN A 60 -11.41 12.80 20.53
CA GLN A 60 -10.43 12.32 21.51
C GLN A 60 -9.11 13.09 21.44
N LEU A 61 -8.63 13.40 20.22
CA LEU A 61 -7.44 14.23 20.02
C LEU A 61 -7.62 15.63 20.63
N SER A 62 -8.80 16.25 20.53
CA SER A 62 -9.08 17.56 21.09
C SER A 62 -9.02 17.57 22.63
N TYR A 63 -9.27 16.44 23.28
CA TYR A 63 -9.15 16.28 24.73
C TYR A 63 -7.73 15.93 25.21
N ALA A 64 -6.88 15.42 24.33
CA ALA A 64 -5.53 14.98 24.68
C ALA A 64 -4.48 16.12 24.71
N LYS A 65 -4.88 17.38 25.01
CA LYS A 65 -4.07 18.59 24.86
C LYS A 65 -2.69 18.56 25.53
N LYS A 66 -2.54 17.87 26.65
CA LYS A 66 -1.30 17.81 27.46
C LYS A 66 -0.66 16.42 27.50
N ASP A 67 -1.24 15.44 26.82
CA ASP A 67 -0.78 14.06 26.79
C ASP A 67 -0.12 13.78 25.43
N HIS A 68 1.18 14.07 25.34
CA HIS A 68 1.97 13.89 24.12
C HIS A 68 1.91 12.45 23.60
N ALA A 69 2.00 11.43 24.46
CA ALA A 69 1.94 10.03 24.04
C ALA A 69 0.59 9.68 23.41
N LYS A 70 -0.51 10.13 24.00
CA LYS A 70 -1.85 9.93 23.47
C LYS A 70 -2.08 10.73 22.18
N ARG A 71 -1.58 11.97 22.12
CA ARG A 71 -1.66 12.82 20.92
C ARG A 71 -0.92 12.18 19.75
N SER A 72 0.33 11.79 19.95
CA SER A 72 1.17 11.14 18.94
C SER A 72 0.47 9.89 18.37
N ARG A 73 -0.05 9.01 19.25
CA ARG A 73 -0.79 7.83 18.83
C ARG A 73 -2.03 8.18 18.00
N LEU A 74 -2.89 9.09 18.48
CA LEU A 74 -4.12 9.46 17.79
C LEU A 74 -3.86 10.16 16.45
N LEU A 75 -2.83 11.00 16.37
CA LEU A 75 -2.43 11.65 15.14
C LEU A 75 -1.96 10.61 14.12
N TYR A 76 -1.15 9.64 14.55
CA TYR A 76 -0.67 8.57 13.67
C TYR A 76 -1.81 7.64 13.21
N GLU A 77 -2.75 7.28 14.09
CA GLU A 77 -3.94 6.51 13.74
C GLU A 77 -4.83 7.26 12.72
N LEU A 78 -5.02 8.57 12.89
CA LEU A 78 -5.72 9.41 11.91
C LEU A 78 -4.98 9.46 10.57
N TYR A 79 -3.66 9.66 10.58
CA TYR A 79 -2.85 9.58 9.38
C TYR A 79 -3.04 8.24 8.67
N GLN A 80 -2.86 7.13 9.38
CA GLN A 80 -3.01 5.78 8.79
C GLN A 80 -4.42 5.56 8.22
N SER A 81 -5.42 6.07 8.91
CA SER A 81 -6.80 5.99 8.46
C SER A 81 -7.01 6.77 7.17
N TYR A 82 -6.48 7.97 7.05
CA TYR A 82 -6.60 8.78 5.84
C TYR A 82 -5.67 8.34 4.70
N SER A 83 -4.54 7.71 4.97
CA SER A 83 -3.54 7.34 3.95
C SER A 83 -4.06 6.39 2.87
N SER A 84 -5.11 5.64 3.15
CA SER A 84 -5.79 4.76 2.19
C SER A 84 -7.13 5.31 1.69
N TYR A 85 -7.53 6.50 2.17
CA TYR A 85 -8.86 7.03 1.95
C TYR A 85 -8.87 8.42 1.30
N GLN A 86 -8.10 9.35 1.82
CA GLN A 86 -8.12 10.75 1.39
C GLN A 86 -6.72 11.37 1.55
N PHE A 87 -6.03 11.53 0.43
CA PHE A 87 -4.64 11.99 0.39
C PHE A 87 -4.42 13.32 1.11
N ASP A 88 -5.26 14.34 0.86
CA ASP A 88 -5.08 15.66 1.46
C ASP A 88 -5.21 15.62 2.99
N SER A 89 -6.17 14.87 3.50
CA SER A 89 -6.32 14.67 4.94
C SER A 89 -5.15 13.88 5.53
N ALA A 90 -4.66 12.85 4.84
CA ALA A 90 -3.46 12.12 5.26
C ALA A 90 -2.25 13.05 5.33
N LEU A 91 -2.08 13.95 4.34
CA LEU A 91 -1.00 14.93 4.32
C LEU A 91 -1.10 15.92 5.49
N VAL A 92 -2.30 16.34 5.86
CA VAL A 92 -2.52 17.19 7.05
C VAL A 92 -2.12 16.45 8.33
N TYR A 93 -2.55 15.19 8.48
CA TYR A 93 -2.26 14.44 9.72
C TYR A 93 -0.79 14.00 9.81
N ILE A 94 -0.12 13.66 8.72
CA ILE A 94 1.32 13.32 8.78
C ILE A 94 2.16 14.55 9.16
N LYS A 95 1.78 15.77 8.71
CA LYS A 95 2.41 17.02 9.16
C LYS A 95 2.23 17.25 10.65
N LYS A 96 1.02 17.03 11.18
CA LYS A 96 0.77 17.12 12.63
C LYS A 96 1.53 16.07 13.43
N CYS A 97 1.74 14.85 12.88
CA CYS A 97 2.61 13.87 13.51
C CYS A 97 4.06 14.37 13.56
N GLN A 98 4.53 15.05 12.51
CA GLN A 98 5.85 15.63 12.47
C GLN A 98 6.02 16.73 13.53
N GLU A 99 5.08 17.67 13.62
CA GLU A 99 5.05 18.73 14.65
C GLU A 99 5.08 18.14 16.08
N GLU A 100 4.31 17.09 16.34
CA GLU A 100 4.29 16.41 17.64
C GLU A 100 5.60 15.71 17.98
N ALA A 101 6.26 15.09 16.98
CA ALA A 101 7.56 14.45 17.18
C ALA A 101 8.67 15.49 17.40
N GLU A 102 8.60 16.65 16.74
CA GLU A 102 9.49 17.80 16.98
C GLU A 102 9.34 18.35 18.41
N GLU A 103 8.10 18.56 18.87
CA GLU A 103 7.79 19.04 20.22
C GLU A 103 8.28 18.07 21.32
N SER A 104 8.18 16.76 21.07
CA SER A 104 8.61 15.73 22.00
C SER A 104 10.10 15.36 21.89
N HIS A 105 10.84 15.93 20.94
CA HIS A 105 12.23 15.60 20.61
C HIS A 105 12.47 14.10 20.35
N ASP A 106 11.49 13.40 19.80
CA ASP A 106 11.57 11.98 19.48
C ASP A 106 12.15 11.78 18.07
N ALA A 107 13.47 11.64 17.99
CA ALA A 107 14.19 11.47 16.73
C ALA A 107 13.77 10.20 15.98
N HIS A 108 13.53 9.08 16.70
CA HIS A 108 13.09 7.84 16.08
C HIS A 108 11.70 7.99 15.43
N GLN A 109 10.76 8.60 16.16
CA GLN A 109 9.43 8.87 15.63
C GLN A 109 9.48 9.84 14.44
N MET A 110 10.38 10.84 14.48
CA MET A 110 10.60 11.77 13.37
C MET A 110 11.02 11.05 12.09
N GLU A 111 12.03 10.16 12.17
CA GLU A 111 12.48 9.37 11.02
C GLU A 111 11.35 8.50 10.48
N LYS A 112 10.63 7.80 11.35
CA LYS A 112 9.46 6.99 10.96
C LYS A 112 8.39 7.80 10.23
N ILE A 113 8.09 9.00 10.72
CA ILE A 113 7.10 9.89 10.10
C ILE A 113 7.58 10.36 8.73
N GLN A 114 8.87 10.70 8.59
CA GLN A 114 9.43 11.10 7.30
C GLN A 114 9.35 9.98 6.26
N LEU A 115 9.66 8.74 6.63
CA LEU A 115 9.53 7.59 5.74
C LEU A 115 8.07 7.33 5.32
N ASN A 116 7.13 7.44 6.25
CA ASN A 116 5.71 7.34 5.95
C ASN A 116 5.21 8.49 5.05
N LYS A 117 5.76 9.70 5.22
CA LYS A 117 5.46 10.85 4.36
C LYS A 117 6.00 10.63 2.94
N ALA A 118 7.22 10.10 2.80
CA ALA A 118 7.76 9.73 1.48
C ALA A 118 6.86 8.72 0.77
N LEU A 119 6.44 7.67 1.47
CA LEU A 119 5.52 6.67 0.92
C LEU A 119 4.16 7.27 0.52
N LEU A 120 3.59 8.14 1.35
CA LEU A 120 2.35 8.86 1.03
C LEU A 120 2.51 9.71 -0.23
N LEU A 121 3.61 10.47 -0.34
CA LEU A 121 3.91 11.30 -1.51
C LEU A 121 4.09 10.45 -2.77
N ALA A 122 4.74 9.30 -2.68
CA ALA A 122 4.87 8.36 -3.79
C ALA A 122 3.50 7.86 -4.28
N TYR A 123 2.59 7.52 -3.37
CA TYR A 123 1.22 7.15 -3.72
C TYR A 123 0.42 8.31 -4.34
N GLY A 124 0.74 9.55 -3.97
CA GLY A 124 0.13 10.76 -4.53
C GLY A 124 0.73 11.24 -5.86
N GLY A 125 1.77 10.57 -6.37
CA GLY A 125 2.45 10.95 -7.61
C GLY A 125 3.52 12.04 -7.44
N PHE A 126 3.85 12.43 -6.20
CA PHE A 126 4.87 13.45 -5.87
C PHE A 126 6.25 12.80 -5.75
N TYR A 127 6.72 12.16 -6.82
CA TYR A 127 7.91 11.31 -6.80
C TYR A 127 9.20 12.06 -6.44
N ASN A 128 9.40 13.26 -6.96
CA ASN A 128 10.57 14.09 -6.64
C ASN A 128 10.63 14.40 -5.12
N ASN A 129 9.50 14.80 -4.54
CA ASN A 129 9.43 15.10 -3.11
C ASN A 129 9.65 13.84 -2.25
N ALA A 130 9.13 12.69 -2.70
CA ALA A 130 9.37 11.41 -2.02
C ALA A 130 10.86 11.04 -2.07
N GLU A 131 11.50 11.18 -3.23
CA GLU A 131 12.94 10.91 -3.41
C GLU A 131 13.81 11.85 -2.58
N GLU A 132 13.50 13.14 -2.51
CA GLU A 132 14.21 14.09 -1.66
C GLU A 132 14.24 13.64 -0.19
N ILE A 133 13.10 13.18 0.34
CA ILE A 133 13.03 12.64 1.70
C ILE A 133 13.89 11.38 1.81
N ILE A 134 13.77 10.44 0.87
CA ILE A 134 14.54 9.18 0.90
C ILE A 134 16.05 9.47 0.88
N LYS A 135 16.50 10.42 0.05
CA LYS A 135 17.90 10.82 -0.04
C LYS A 135 18.42 11.59 1.19
N SER A 136 17.54 12.24 1.94
CA SER A 136 17.91 12.95 3.17
C SER A 136 18.16 12.02 4.36
N VAL A 137 17.68 10.78 4.31
CA VAL A 137 17.84 9.79 5.37
C VAL A 137 19.20 9.10 5.26
N ASP A 138 20.02 9.17 6.32
CA ASP A 138 21.27 8.41 6.40
C ASP A 138 20.97 6.94 6.74
N TYR A 139 20.90 6.11 5.71
CA TYR A 139 20.60 4.67 5.86
C TYR A 139 21.54 3.95 6.84
N ASN A 140 22.82 4.36 6.95
CA ASN A 140 23.78 3.70 7.82
C ASN A 140 23.52 3.97 9.31
N ARG A 141 22.87 5.09 9.62
CA ARG A 141 22.44 5.46 10.98
C ARG A 141 21.04 5.06 11.31
N LEU A 142 20.27 4.61 10.29
CA LEU A 142 18.87 4.28 10.47
C LEU A 142 18.73 3.03 11.37
N PRO A 143 17.91 3.07 12.43
CA PRO A 143 17.56 1.91 13.24
C PRO A 143 17.05 0.73 12.41
N ASP A 144 17.39 -0.49 12.80
CA ASP A 144 17.05 -1.70 12.03
C ASP A 144 15.53 -1.89 11.83
N ASP A 145 14.73 -1.49 12.81
CA ASP A 145 13.26 -1.55 12.73
C ASP A 145 12.65 -0.56 11.74
N LEU A 146 13.39 0.49 11.33
CA LEU A 146 12.98 1.45 10.31
C LEU A 146 13.53 1.13 8.89
N ARG A 147 14.46 0.19 8.77
CA ARG A 147 15.06 -0.16 7.46
C ARG A 147 14.06 -0.76 6.48
N TYR A 148 13.08 -1.51 7.01
CA TYR A 148 11.97 -1.99 6.20
C TYR A 148 11.13 -0.82 5.65
N ASP A 149 10.75 0.14 6.51
CA ASP A 149 9.93 1.30 6.13
C ASP A 149 10.67 2.17 5.10
N TYR A 150 11.98 2.37 5.29
CA TYR A 150 12.83 3.06 4.32
C TYR A 150 12.82 2.37 2.96
N ALA A 151 13.07 1.06 2.95
CA ALA A 151 13.15 0.30 1.73
C ALA A 151 11.80 0.25 0.99
N ILE A 152 10.69 0.14 1.72
CA ILE A 152 9.33 0.16 1.16
C ILE A 152 8.98 1.54 0.57
N ALA A 153 9.32 2.62 1.26
CA ALA A 153 9.08 3.97 0.75
C ALA A 153 9.86 4.21 -0.56
N ALA A 154 11.14 3.82 -0.58
CA ALA A 154 11.99 3.94 -1.77
C ALA A 154 11.52 3.02 -2.90
N TYR A 155 11.23 1.75 -2.60
CA TYR A 155 10.74 0.77 -3.58
C TYR A 155 9.50 1.28 -4.33
N TRP A 156 8.46 1.69 -3.59
CA TRP A 156 7.23 2.17 -4.20
C TRP A 156 7.40 3.49 -4.95
N THR A 157 8.29 4.37 -4.48
CA THR A 157 8.63 5.60 -5.20
C THR A 157 9.16 5.27 -6.60
N TYR A 158 10.12 4.37 -6.70
CA TYR A 158 10.72 4.02 -7.99
C TYR A 158 9.85 3.11 -8.86
N VAL A 159 8.99 2.28 -8.26
CA VAL A 159 7.98 1.49 -9.00
C VAL A 159 7.00 2.42 -9.73
N PHE A 160 6.42 3.38 -9.00
CA PHE A 160 5.44 4.27 -9.60
C PHE A 160 6.07 5.27 -10.56
N TRP A 161 7.24 5.77 -10.24
CA TRP A 161 7.94 6.71 -11.11
C TRP A 161 8.37 6.06 -12.42
N SER A 162 8.92 4.86 -12.38
CA SER A 162 9.25 4.07 -13.57
C SER A 162 8.02 3.76 -14.43
N ALA A 163 6.88 3.48 -13.78
CA ALA A 163 5.63 3.25 -14.50
C ALA A 163 5.02 4.51 -15.13
N PHE A 164 5.28 5.68 -14.54
CA PHE A 164 4.78 6.97 -15.02
C PHE A 164 5.60 7.53 -16.19
N THR A 165 6.90 7.24 -16.24
CA THR A 165 7.77 7.76 -17.30
C THR A 165 7.74 6.89 -18.55
N MET A 166 7.68 7.53 -19.71
CA MET A 166 7.78 6.86 -21.02
C MET A 166 9.21 6.83 -21.57
N ASP A 167 10.14 7.55 -20.95
CA ASP A 167 11.54 7.56 -21.34
C ASP A 167 12.25 6.28 -20.94
N ASN A 168 12.82 5.56 -21.92
CA ASN A 168 13.44 4.26 -21.69
C ASN A 168 14.76 4.35 -20.90
N GLU A 169 15.52 5.43 -21.04
CA GLU A 169 16.80 5.60 -20.35
C GLU A 169 16.57 5.92 -18.87
N PHE A 170 15.67 6.86 -18.61
CA PHE A 170 15.25 7.23 -17.27
C PHE A 170 14.61 6.04 -16.54
N SER A 171 13.71 5.30 -17.22
CA SER A 171 13.07 4.10 -16.66
C SER A 171 14.07 3.04 -16.23
N LYS A 172 15.14 2.79 -17.01
CA LYS A 172 16.19 1.82 -16.64
C LYS A 172 16.91 2.19 -15.35
N SER A 173 17.19 3.47 -15.16
CA SER A 173 17.80 3.98 -13.94
C SER A 173 16.88 3.72 -12.72
N MET A 174 15.58 3.98 -12.84
CA MET A 174 14.59 3.70 -11.79
C MET A 174 14.43 2.20 -11.53
N ASP A 175 14.51 1.36 -12.56
CA ASP A 175 14.43 -0.10 -12.45
C ASP A 175 15.58 -0.68 -11.62
N SER A 176 16.79 -0.12 -11.75
CA SER A 176 17.94 -0.52 -10.93
C SER A 176 17.73 -0.16 -9.45
N LEU A 177 17.24 1.06 -9.18
CA LEU A 177 16.95 1.51 -7.82
C LEU A 177 15.81 0.69 -7.20
N ARG A 178 14.74 0.45 -7.96
CA ARG A 178 13.62 -0.41 -7.54
C ARG A 178 14.12 -1.78 -7.08
N THR A 179 14.97 -2.43 -7.89
CA THR A 179 15.52 -3.76 -7.58
C THR A 179 16.32 -3.75 -6.29
N ARG A 180 17.20 -2.76 -6.12
CA ARG A 180 18.00 -2.59 -4.91
C ARG A 180 17.13 -2.46 -3.66
N TYR A 181 16.11 -1.60 -3.69
CA TYR A 181 15.26 -1.38 -2.53
C TYR A 181 14.30 -2.53 -2.26
N LEU A 182 13.90 -3.27 -3.31
CA LEU A 182 13.15 -4.51 -3.14
C LEU A 182 13.95 -5.57 -2.36
N ASP A 183 15.24 -5.74 -2.69
CA ASP A 183 16.10 -6.69 -1.97
C ASP A 183 16.27 -6.31 -0.50
N ILE A 184 16.46 -5.01 -0.20
CA ILE A 184 16.50 -4.52 1.18
C ILE A 184 15.17 -4.77 1.90
N ALA A 185 14.03 -4.48 1.26
CA ALA A 185 12.72 -4.71 1.84
C ALA A 185 12.48 -6.20 2.16
N ILE A 186 12.90 -7.10 1.29
CA ILE A 186 12.84 -8.55 1.53
C ILE A 186 13.70 -8.94 2.73
N GLN A 187 14.91 -8.41 2.81
CA GLN A 187 15.87 -8.70 3.90
C GLN A 187 15.30 -8.33 5.27
N TYR A 188 14.65 -7.17 5.38
CA TYR A 188 14.10 -6.67 6.65
C TYR A 188 12.62 -7.03 6.88
N SER A 189 11.99 -7.75 5.95
CA SER A 189 10.63 -8.25 6.15
C SER A 189 10.63 -9.54 6.96
N GLN A 190 9.57 -9.75 7.76
CA GLN A 190 9.40 -11.00 8.49
C GLN A 190 9.19 -12.16 7.51
N LYS A 191 10.17 -13.06 7.42
CA LYS A 191 10.11 -14.22 6.53
C LYS A 191 8.86 -15.05 6.78
N GLY A 192 8.13 -15.38 5.70
CA GLY A 192 6.89 -16.16 5.78
C GLY A 192 5.64 -15.33 6.08
N SER A 193 5.77 -14.02 6.34
CA SER A 193 4.63 -13.11 6.42
C SER A 193 3.98 -12.87 5.06
N ALA A 194 2.73 -12.38 5.04
CA ALA A 194 2.05 -12.03 3.80
C ALA A 194 2.82 -10.94 3.01
N ASN A 195 3.37 -9.94 3.69
CA ASN A 195 4.21 -8.92 3.07
C ASN A 195 5.47 -9.51 2.45
N TRP A 196 6.15 -10.44 3.13
CA TRP A 196 7.32 -11.10 2.58
C TRP A 196 6.98 -11.89 1.30
N TYR A 197 5.88 -12.65 1.29
CA TYR A 197 5.43 -13.36 0.10
C TYR A 197 5.08 -12.40 -1.05
N TYR A 198 4.47 -11.26 -0.73
CA TYR A 198 4.18 -10.24 -1.73
C TYR A 198 5.46 -9.72 -2.40
N LEU A 199 6.48 -9.36 -1.59
CA LEU A 199 7.76 -8.87 -2.10
C LEU A 199 8.52 -9.95 -2.91
N MET A 200 8.43 -11.22 -2.50
CA MET A 200 8.98 -12.34 -3.29
C MET A 200 8.27 -12.48 -4.65
N GLY A 201 6.97 -12.25 -4.70
CA GLY A 201 6.21 -12.18 -5.94
C GLY A 201 6.65 -11.03 -6.84
N GLU A 202 6.85 -9.83 -6.27
CA GLU A 202 7.38 -8.68 -7.00
C GLU A 202 8.80 -8.96 -7.55
N LYS A 203 9.66 -9.58 -6.75
CA LYS A 203 11.00 -9.99 -7.19
C LYS A 203 10.94 -10.97 -8.36
N SER A 204 10.12 -12.02 -8.23
CA SER A 204 9.92 -13.01 -9.29
C SER A 204 9.36 -12.37 -10.56
N TYR A 205 8.39 -11.46 -10.43
CA TYR A 205 7.77 -10.76 -11.56
C TYR A 205 8.77 -9.92 -12.38
N PHE A 206 9.65 -9.21 -11.68
CA PHE A 206 10.58 -8.30 -12.35
C PHE A 206 11.88 -8.97 -12.84
N MET A 207 12.26 -10.13 -12.28
CA MET A 207 13.57 -10.72 -12.52
C MET A 207 13.53 -12.09 -13.20
N GLU A 208 12.47 -12.87 -13.02
CA GLU A 208 12.47 -14.26 -13.46
C GLU A 208 11.66 -14.50 -14.74
N GLU A 209 10.79 -13.57 -15.13
CA GLU A 209 9.92 -13.65 -16.31
C GLU A 209 9.09 -14.95 -16.40
N ASP A 210 8.90 -15.65 -15.27
CA ASP A 210 8.10 -16.87 -15.14
C ASP A 210 6.77 -16.55 -14.43
N PRO A 211 5.67 -16.30 -15.18
CA PRO A 211 4.40 -15.95 -14.57
C PRO A 211 3.75 -17.08 -13.76
N ALA A 212 4.07 -18.34 -14.08
CA ALA A 212 3.56 -19.50 -13.35
C ALA A 212 4.19 -19.61 -11.96
N LYS A 213 5.49 -19.35 -11.85
CA LYS A 213 6.19 -19.27 -10.56
C LYS A 213 5.78 -18.01 -9.80
N THR A 214 5.73 -16.88 -10.49
CA THR A 214 5.36 -15.58 -9.89
C THR A 214 3.98 -15.63 -9.22
N VAL A 215 2.98 -16.21 -9.89
CA VAL A 215 1.64 -16.30 -9.33
C VAL A 215 1.60 -17.11 -8.03
N THR A 216 2.44 -18.12 -7.86
CA THR A 216 2.44 -18.92 -6.62
C THR A 216 2.74 -18.08 -5.37
N TRP A 217 3.63 -17.09 -5.48
CA TRP A 217 3.94 -16.17 -4.41
C TRP A 217 2.71 -15.33 -3.99
N TYR A 218 2.00 -14.77 -4.97
CA TYR A 218 0.79 -13.98 -4.69
C TYR A 218 -0.35 -14.83 -4.14
N LEU A 219 -0.48 -16.09 -4.57
CA LEU A 219 -1.45 -17.02 -3.99
C LEU A 219 -1.16 -17.31 -2.51
N GLU A 220 0.12 -17.36 -2.12
CA GLU A 220 0.51 -17.51 -0.73
C GLU A 220 0.12 -16.27 0.12
N VAL A 221 0.18 -15.07 -0.45
CA VAL A 221 -0.38 -13.86 0.21
C VAL A 221 -1.87 -14.04 0.46
N LEU A 222 -2.63 -14.37 -0.60
CA LEU A 222 -4.09 -14.52 -0.53
C LEU A 222 -4.53 -15.64 0.41
N ARG A 223 -3.71 -16.68 0.56
CA ARG A 223 -3.96 -17.77 1.52
C ARG A 223 -3.78 -17.33 2.98
N ARG A 224 -2.89 -16.38 3.25
CA ARG A 224 -2.57 -15.88 4.59
C ARG A 224 -3.41 -14.68 4.98
N GLU A 225 -3.70 -13.82 4.02
CA GLU A 225 -4.50 -12.61 4.26
C GLU A 225 -5.97 -13.00 4.45
N ARG A 226 -6.53 -12.67 5.62
CA ARG A 226 -7.89 -13.04 6.03
C ARG A 226 -8.87 -11.88 5.99
N THR A 227 -8.36 -10.69 5.72
CA THR A 227 -9.17 -9.47 5.69
C THR A 227 -9.10 -8.82 4.32
N TYR A 228 -10.23 -8.31 3.86
CA TYR A 228 -10.24 -7.45 2.69
C TYR A 228 -9.45 -6.16 2.99
N GLY A 229 -8.62 -5.74 2.07
CA GLY A 229 -7.80 -4.54 2.23
C GLY A 229 -6.72 -4.43 1.17
N ARG A 230 -5.85 -3.44 1.34
CA ARG A 230 -4.83 -3.10 0.34
C ARG A 230 -3.95 -4.28 -0.07
N LEU A 231 -3.43 -5.06 0.90
CA LEU A 231 -2.52 -6.15 0.57
C LEU A 231 -3.21 -7.27 -0.20
N MET A 232 -4.44 -7.63 0.18
CA MET A 232 -5.25 -8.61 -0.57
C MET A 232 -5.58 -8.09 -1.97
N SER A 233 -5.95 -6.81 -2.10
CA SER A 233 -6.24 -6.19 -3.40
C SER A 233 -5.01 -6.19 -4.30
N GLN A 234 -3.86 -5.75 -3.79
CA GLN A 234 -2.60 -5.73 -4.54
C GLN A 234 -2.17 -7.14 -4.97
N ALA A 235 -2.24 -8.12 -4.08
CA ALA A 235 -1.88 -9.50 -4.39
C ALA A 235 -2.84 -10.13 -5.41
N ALA A 236 -4.13 -9.87 -5.31
CA ALA A 236 -5.12 -10.33 -6.28
C ALA A 236 -4.90 -9.68 -7.66
N PHE A 237 -4.63 -8.38 -7.71
CA PHE A 237 -4.29 -7.69 -8.96
C PHE A 237 -3.00 -8.24 -9.59
N ALA A 238 -1.96 -8.47 -8.78
CA ALA A 238 -0.69 -9.04 -9.26
C ALA A 238 -0.85 -10.49 -9.75
N ALA A 239 -1.67 -11.30 -9.07
CA ALA A 239 -2.05 -12.63 -9.55
C ALA A 239 -2.84 -12.56 -10.86
N ALA A 240 -3.79 -11.65 -10.99
CA ALA A 240 -4.51 -11.41 -12.24
C ALA A 240 -3.52 -11.12 -13.39
N ARG A 241 -2.59 -10.19 -13.18
CA ARG A 241 -1.56 -9.84 -14.16
C ARG A 241 -0.74 -11.07 -14.62
N SER A 242 -0.35 -11.93 -13.67
CA SER A 242 0.36 -13.18 -13.98
C SER A 242 -0.51 -14.14 -14.82
N TYR A 243 -1.79 -14.29 -14.48
CA TYR A 243 -2.72 -15.12 -15.28
C TYR A 243 -2.98 -14.55 -16.67
N LYS A 244 -2.97 -13.21 -16.82
CA LYS A 244 -3.06 -12.56 -18.15
C LYS A 244 -1.85 -12.91 -19.01
N MET A 245 -0.64 -12.93 -18.44
CA MET A 245 0.57 -13.33 -19.14
C MET A 245 0.54 -14.82 -19.55
N MET A 246 -0.15 -15.66 -18.79
CA MET A 246 -0.38 -17.09 -19.11
C MET A 246 -1.58 -17.32 -20.03
N HIS A 247 -2.21 -16.27 -20.58
CA HIS A 247 -3.42 -16.35 -21.42
C HIS A 247 -4.60 -17.08 -20.75
N ASN A 248 -4.70 -17.03 -19.42
CA ASN A 248 -5.81 -17.59 -18.66
C ASN A 248 -6.82 -16.49 -18.31
N ASP A 249 -7.68 -16.15 -19.28
CA ASP A 249 -8.63 -15.03 -19.15
C ASP A 249 -9.69 -15.27 -18.07
N LEU A 250 -10.07 -16.51 -17.80
CA LEU A 250 -11.01 -16.83 -16.71
C LEU A 250 -10.41 -16.45 -15.36
N LYS A 251 -9.23 -16.93 -15.02
CA LYS A 251 -8.57 -16.60 -13.76
C LYS A 251 -8.18 -15.12 -13.70
N TYR A 252 -7.72 -14.55 -14.81
CA TYR A 252 -7.49 -13.10 -14.89
C TYR A 252 -8.70 -12.31 -14.42
N GLY A 253 -9.90 -12.58 -14.99
CA GLY A 253 -11.14 -11.88 -14.58
C GLY A 253 -11.54 -12.14 -13.13
N GLN A 254 -11.44 -13.39 -12.66
CA GLN A 254 -11.76 -13.76 -11.28
C GLN A 254 -10.87 -13.01 -10.25
N TYR A 255 -9.57 -12.91 -10.51
CA TYR A 255 -8.65 -12.20 -9.63
C TYR A 255 -8.81 -10.67 -9.70
N LEU A 256 -9.21 -10.11 -10.86
CA LEU A 256 -9.59 -8.69 -10.94
C LEU A 256 -10.83 -8.40 -10.10
N ILE A 257 -11.85 -9.26 -10.13
CA ILE A 257 -13.03 -9.12 -9.28
C ILE A 257 -12.65 -9.22 -7.80
N LEU A 258 -11.76 -10.14 -7.43
CA LEU A 258 -11.28 -10.25 -6.05
C LEU A 258 -10.53 -8.99 -5.61
N SER A 259 -9.68 -8.43 -6.48
CA SER A 259 -8.98 -7.17 -6.22
C SER A 259 -9.96 -6.03 -5.98
N ALA A 260 -10.90 -5.80 -6.92
CA ALA A 260 -11.92 -4.76 -6.80
C ALA A 260 -12.81 -4.96 -5.55
N LYS A 261 -13.22 -6.19 -5.26
CA LYS A 261 -13.97 -6.53 -4.05
C LYS A 261 -13.17 -6.19 -2.79
N SER A 262 -11.87 -6.47 -2.79
CA SER A 262 -10.99 -6.20 -1.64
C SER A 262 -10.84 -4.70 -1.39
N ASP A 263 -10.78 -3.89 -2.44
CA ASP A 263 -10.76 -2.43 -2.32
C ASP A 263 -12.12 -1.87 -1.87
N LEU A 264 -13.21 -2.48 -2.33
CA LEU A 264 -14.56 -2.06 -1.95
C LEU A 264 -14.91 -2.39 -0.50
N LEU A 265 -14.49 -3.55 -0.01
CA LEU A 265 -14.82 -4.09 1.30
C LEU A 265 -13.65 -4.01 2.29
N GLY A 266 -12.49 -3.58 1.83
CA GLY A 266 -11.30 -3.47 2.67
C GLY A 266 -11.58 -2.57 3.87
N PRO A 267 -11.22 -3.02 5.09
CA PRO A 267 -11.29 -2.14 6.22
C PRO A 267 -10.32 -1.00 5.97
N VAL A 268 -10.80 0.20 6.13
CA VAL A 268 -9.92 1.24 6.62
C VAL A 268 -9.41 0.71 7.94
N LYS A 269 -8.10 0.52 8.08
CA LYS A 269 -7.51 -0.11 9.25
C LYS A 269 -8.13 0.46 10.51
N GLU A 270 -8.74 -0.44 11.31
CA GLU A 270 -9.16 -0.10 12.66
C GLU A 270 -7.97 0.24 13.55
#